data_3a9af532c64fdd4227fa529e8523833e
#
_entry.id   3a9af532c64fdd4227fa529e8523833e
#
_cell.length_a   1.000
_cell.length_b   1.000
_cell.length_c   1.000
_cell.angle_alpha   90.00
_cell.angle_beta   90.00
_cell.angle_gamma   90.00
#
_symmetry.space_group_name_H-M   'P 1'
#
loop_
_entity.id
_entity.type
_entity.pdbx_description
1 polymer ?
#
loop_
_entity_poly.entity_id
_entity_poly.type
_entity_poly.pdbx_seq_one_letter_code
_entity_poly.pdbx_strand_id
1 'polypeptide(L)'
;MAGSRNRVETGSHHKRLLWPKGVLLIMNTKFESFDINKINLTQYLFFTGKGGVGKTSAACAVAVNLADSGKKVLLISTDPASNLQDVFDTELNGKGVPIDGVPGLVVANLDPEEAAREYRESVVAPYRGKLPDSVIANMEEQLSGSCTVEIAAFDQFSHFITDHTTEDAFDYIIFDTAPTGHTLRMLQLPSAWSNFIAESTHGASCLGQLAGLQDKKDMYENAVINLANKEKTALILVSGPEETPLLEAERSSRELSDLGITNQLLIINGVLGEASDDLSQKILSNQQHALDNMPPGLRGFKTYTIPLRSYNVLGLEKIRAFLNSDNFASADTACKLTNVKQINDLVGDVYAAGKKVIFTMGKGGVGKTSVAATIALALAKKGVKVHLTSTDPADHLSYVFAGAENITVSHIDEKQELREYQNEVLAKARETMSDDDVAYIEEDLRSPCTQEIAVFRAFAEIVDKAENEVVIIDTAPTGHTLLLLDSTLSYHREVQRTKGETPISVQRLLPRLRDDKQTEVVIVTLPEATPVFEAMRLREDLSRAGIDNKWWVVNQALSVADTSNPMLAARAKAERTWIEKVQQISDDNLVVIPWLKDPSIHNIGNFKK
;
A
#
# COMPACT_ATOMS: atom_id res chain seq x y z
N MET A 1 38.36 -20.75 56.26
CA MET A 1 37.64 -19.50 56.04
C MET A 1 36.96 -19.61 54.69
N ALA A 2 35.67 -19.73 54.72
CA ALA A 2 34.83 -20.05 53.55
C ALA A 2 34.48 -18.78 52.76
N GLY A 3 34.70 -18.80 51.46
CA GLY A 3 34.25 -17.77 50.52
C GLY A 3 33.09 -18.31 49.68
N SER A 4 31.88 -17.84 49.94
CA SER A 4 30.66 -18.20 49.24
C SER A 4 30.60 -17.53 47.87
N ARG A 5 30.45 -18.33 46.82
CA ARG A 5 30.13 -17.87 45.46
C ARG A 5 28.63 -17.69 45.34
N ASN A 6 28.17 -16.46 45.17
CA ASN A 6 26.79 -16.17 44.77
C ASN A 6 26.63 -16.43 43.27
N ARG A 7 25.80 -17.42 42.93
CA ARG A 7 25.22 -17.59 41.61
C ARG A 7 24.11 -16.55 41.42
N VAL A 8 24.22 -15.71 40.42
CA VAL A 8 23.10 -14.88 39.93
C VAL A 8 22.28 -15.75 39.00
N GLU A 9 21.09 -16.11 39.45
CA GLU A 9 20.05 -16.70 38.60
C GLU A 9 19.33 -15.58 37.84
N THR A 10 19.50 -15.51 36.52
CA THR A 10 18.70 -14.68 35.62
C THR A 10 17.38 -15.41 35.30
N GLY A 11 16.41 -15.29 36.16
CA GLY A 11 15.05 -15.73 35.90
C GLY A 11 14.22 -14.59 35.34
N SER A 12 13.92 -14.64 34.04
CA SER A 12 12.92 -13.77 33.41
C SER A 12 11.51 -14.20 33.85
N HIS A 13 11.06 -13.68 35.00
CA HIS A 13 9.65 -13.76 35.35
C HIS A 13 8.85 -12.69 34.60
N HIS A 14 8.18 -13.06 33.53
CA HIS A 14 7.02 -12.33 33.04
C HIS A 14 5.93 -12.41 34.12
N LYS A 15 5.85 -11.42 34.99
CA LYS A 15 4.71 -11.22 35.86
C LYS A 15 3.49 -10.96 34.97
N ARG A 16 2.58 -11.96 34.88
CA ARG A 16 1.22 -11.74 34.43
C ARG A 16 0.57 -10.72 35.36
N LEU A 17 0.43 -9.46 34.93
CA LEU A 17 -0.39 -8.46 35.61
C LEU A 17 -1.85 -8.92 35.48
N LEU A 18 -2.39 -9.57 36.50
CA LEU A 18 -3.82 -9.84 36.66
C LEU A 18 -4.45 -8.53 37.13
N TRP A 19 -5.11 -7.82 36.24
CA TRP A 19 -5.85 -6.60 36.58
C TRP A 19 -7.18 -6.96 37.24
N PRO A 20 -7.65 -6.17 38.25
CA PRO A 20 -8.96 -6.39 38.87
C PRO A 20 -10.07 -6.16 37.83
N LYS A 21 -11.04 -7.06 37.75
CA LYS A 21 -12.22 -6.90 36.88
C LYS A 21 -12.99 -5.65 37.29
N GLY A 22 -13.29 -4.77 36.32
CA GLY A 22 -14.14 -3.59 36.50
C GLY A 22 -13.42 -2.26 36.69
N VAL A 23 -12.09 -2.17 36.45
CA VAL A 23 -11.36 -0.91 36.45
C VAL A 23 -11.44 -0.28 35.07
N LEU A 24 -12.03 0.92 34.98
CA LEU A 24 -12.00 1.77 33.78
C LEU A 24 -10.58 2.33 33.63
N LEU A 25 -9.91 1.98 32.53
CA LEU A 25 -8.63 2.56 32.15
C LEU A 25 -8.88 3.66 31.11
N ILE A 26 -8.26 4.81 31.31
CA ILE A 26 -8.33 5.95 30.38
C ILE A 26 -6.97 6.10 29.73
N MET A 27 -6.96 6.33 28.40
CA MET A 27 -5.74 6.64 27.68
C MET A 27 -5.13 7.95 28.19
N ASN A 28 -3.89 7.88 28.64
CA ASN A 28 -3.14 9.06 29.05
C ASN A 28 -2.21 9.49 27.91
N THR A 29 -2.72 10.29 26.98
CA THR A 29 -1.90 10.86 25.90
C THR A 29 -1.49 12.29 26.23
N LYS A 30 -0.22 12.61 25.97
CA LYS A 30 0.34 13.96 26.05
C LYS A 30 0.06 14.79 24.80
N PHE A 31 -0.58 14.20 23.78
CA PHE A 31 -0.84 14.83 22.50
C PHE A 31 -2.24 15.47 22.50
N GLU A 32 -2.36 16.64 21.86
CA GLU A 32 -3.62 17.33 21.69
C GLU A 32 -4.53 16.61 20.69
N SER A 33 -5.85 16.77 20.85
CA SER A 33 -6.81 16.35 19.83
C SER A 33 -6.62 17.20 18.57
N PHE A 34 -6.71 16.57 17.41
CA PHE A 34 -6.62 17.25 16.12
C PHE A 34 -7.77 18.25 15.96
N ASP A 35 -7.44 19.51 15.83
CA ASP A 35 -8.36 20.60 15.60
C ASP A 35 -7.81 21.49 14.48
N ILE A 36 -8.46 21.45 13.33
CA ILE A 36 -8.03 22.15 12.12
C ILE A 36 -7.89 23.67 12.34
N ASN A 37 -8.69 24.26 13.25
CA ASN A 37 -8.66 25.69 13.53
C ASN A 37 -7.43 26.13 14.34
N LYS A 38 -6.69 25.18 14.93
CA LYS A 38 -5.47 25.42 15.71
C LYS A 38 -4.19 25.18 14.94
N ILE A 39 -4.30 24.74 13.68
CA ILE A 39 -3.16 24.38 12.85
C ILE A 39 -2.99 25.45 11.78
N ASN A 40 -1.75 25.94 11.63
CA ASN A 40 -1.41 26.79 10.50
C ASN A 40 -1.19 25.92 9.26
N LEU A 41 -2.21 25.81 8.42
CA LEU A 41 -2.19 25.04 7.18
C LEU A 41 -1.61 25.88 6.04
N THR A 42 -0.85 25.23 5.17
CA THR A 42 -0.36 25.77 3.91
C THR A 42 -1.33 25.47 2.77
N GLN A 43 -1.14 26.07 1.61
CA GLN A 43 -2.02 25.89 0.46
C GLN A 43 -2.02 24.43 -0.03
N TYR A 44 -0.86 23.79 -0.09
CA TYR A 44 -0.71 22.37 -0.48
C TYR A 44 -0.58 21.51 0.77
N LEU A 45 -1.48 20.53 0.91
CA LEU A 45 -1.51 19.58 2.03
C LEU A 45 -1.40 18.14 1.50
N PHE A 46 -0.36 17.45 1.89
CA PHE A 46 -0.12 16.05 1.49
C PHE A 46 -0.41 15.12 2.66
N PHE A 47 -1.43 14.26 2.53
CA PHE A 47 -1.72 13.21 3.50
C PHE A 47 -1.00 11.92 3.08
N THR A 48 -0.06 11.47 3.90
CA THR A 48 0.72 10.25 3.64
C THR A 48 0.80 9.36 4.88
N GLY A 49 1.16 8.11 4.71
CA GLY A 49 1.27 7.11 5.77
C GLY A 49 1.00 5.70 5.26
N LYS A 50 1.21 4.69 6.12
CA LYS A 50 0.97 3.28 5.81
C LYS A 50 -0.48 3.03 5.37
N GLY A 51 -0.72 1.97 4.60
CA GLY A 51 -2.08 1.54 4.26
C GLY A 51 -2.90 1.21 5.52
N GLY A 52 -4.20 1.59 5.51
CA GLY A 52 -5.14 1.27 6.59
C GLY A 52 -5.13 2.21 7.80
N VAL A 53 -4.23 3.19 7.88
CA VAL A 53 -4.16 4.13 9.02
C VAL A 53 -5.21 5.26 8.98
N GLY A 54 -6.03 5.35 7.93
CA GLY A 54 -7.10 6.34 7.79
C GLY A 54 -6.68 7.65 7.12
N LYS A 55 -5.69 7.64 6.23
CA LYS A 55 -5.27 8.81 5.42
C LYS A 55 -6.45 9.46 4.71
N THR A 56 -7.14 8.69 3.86
CA THR A 56 -8.29 9.14 3.08
C THR A 56 -9.38 9.74 3.96
N SER A 57 -9.69 9.08 5.10
CA SER A 57 -10.69 9.59 6.05
C SER A 57 -10.28 10.95 6.63
N ALA A 58 -9.00 11.11 6.98
CA ALA A 58 -8.47 12.37 7.51
C ALA A 58 -8.44 13.46 6.43
N ALA A 59 -7.98 13.14 5.22
CA ALA A 59 -7.96 14.07 4.09
C ALA A 59 -9.37 14.56 3.72
N CYS A 60 -10.34 13.65 3.58
CA CYS A 60 -11.74 13.99 3.31
C CYS A 60 -12.35 14.86 4.41
N ALA A 61 -12.11 14.51 5.68
CA ALA A 61 -12.65 15.29 6.80
C ALA A 61 -12.05 16.69 6.89
N VAL A 62 -10.76 16.84 6.60
CA VAL A 62 -10.11 18.17 6.52
C VAL A 62 -10.66 18.96 5.33
N ALA A 63 -10.79 18.33 4.16
CA ALA A 63 -11.32 18.99 2.97
C ALA A 63 -12.75 19.51 3.17
N VAL A 64 -13.64 18.66 3.70
CA VAL A 64 -15.04 19.04 3.96
C VAL A 64 -15.14 20.13 5.04
N ASN A 65 -14.35 20.04 6.12
CA ASN A 65 -14.36 21.04 7.19
C ASN A 65 -13.89 22.41 6.69
N LEU A 66 -12.85 22.47 5.87
CA LEU A 66 -12.39 23.71 5.24
C LEU A 66 -13.44 24.29 4.29
N ALA A 67 -14.05 23.46 3.46
CA ALA A 67 -15.09 23.90 2.54
C ALA A 67 -16.35 24.38 3.29
N ASP A 68 -16.79 23.66 4.34
CA ASP A 68 -17.89 24.10 5.22
C ASP A 68 -17.56 25.43 5.95
N SER A 69 -16.30 25.76 6.13
CA SER A 69 -15.85 27.07 6.65
C SER A 69 -15.77 28.19 5.58
N GLY A 70 -16.22 27.90 4.35
CA GLY A 70 -16.29 28.84 3.24
C GLY A 70 -15.02 28.96 2.40
N LYS A 71 -14.09 28.00 2.52
CA LYS A 71 -12.88 27.93 1.70
C LYS A 71 -13.15 27.19 0.39
N LYS A 72 -12.40 27.54 -0.66
CA LYS A 72 -12.37 26.78 -1.91
C LYS A 72 -11.32 25.71 -1.79
N VAL A 73 -11.73 24.45 -1.89
CA VAL A 73 -10.87 23.27 -1.67
C VAL A 73 -10.89 22.35 -2.86
N LEU A 74 -9.72 21.95 -3.32
CA LEU A 74 -9.52 20.86 -4.28
C LEU A 74 -8.93 19.67 -3.53
N LEU A 75 -9.64 18.54 -3.51
CA LEU A 75 -9.15 17.27 -2.97
C LEU A 75 -8.82 16.34 -4.12
N ILE A 76 -7.58 15.87 -4.18
CA ILE A 76 -7.06 15.02 -5.26
C ILE A 76 -6.60 13.70 -4.66
N SER A 77 -7.07 12.57 -5.19
CA SER A 77 -6.43 11.28 -4.91
C SER A 77 -5.40 10.97 -5.97
N THR A 78 -4.22 10.58 -5.50
CA THR A 78 -3.14 10.01 -6.34
C THR A 78 -3.00 8.51 -6.12
N ASP A 79 -3.90 7.89 -5.38
CA ASP A 79 -3.94 6.44 -5.16
C ASP A 79 -4.72 5.80 -6.32
N PRO A 80 -4.11 4.93 -7.15
CA PRO A 80 -4.81 4.22 -8.22
C PRO A 80 -6.01 3.40 -7.71
N ALA A 81 -5.93 2.93 -6.46
CA ALA A 81 -7.01 2.24 -5.77
C ALA A 81 -7.88 3.20 -4.94
N SER A 82 -8.06 4.43 -5.40
CA SER A 82 -8.79 5.47 -4.68
C SER A 82 -10.21 5.04 -4.28
N ASN A 83 -10.61 5.43 -3.06
CA ASN A 83 -11.93 5.20 -2.52
C ASN A 83 -12.76 6.49 -2.37
N LEU A 84 -12.30 7.60 -2.94
CA LEU A 84 -13.00 8.88 -2.82
C LEU A 84 -14.41 8.79 -3.42
N GLN A 85 -14.60 8.04 -4.51
CA GLN A 85 -15.93 7.80 -5.10
C GLN A 85 -16.88 7.13 -4.09
N ASP A 86 -16.39 6.11 -3.37
CA ASP A 86 -17.19 5.39 -2.37
C ASP A 86 -17.45 6.26 -1.13
N VAL A 87 -16.49 7.12 -0.75
CA VAL A 87 -16.59 8.00 0.42
C VAL A 87 -17.60 9.12 0.18
N PHE A 88 -17.63 9.70 -1.03
CA PHE A 88 -18.54 10.78 -1.40
C PHE A 88 -19.81 10.32 -2.10
N ASP A 89 -19.94 9.03 -2.42
CA ASP A 89 -21.04 8.45 -3.20
C ASP A 89 -21.25 9.22 -4.53
N THR A 90 -20.16 9.49 -5.24
CA THR A 90 -20.14 10.34 -6.43
C THR A 90 -19.11 9.81 -7.43
N GLU A 91 -19.47 9.67 -8.70
CA GLU A 91 -18.51 9.36 -9.77
C GLU A 91 -17.52 10.52 -9.94
N LEU A 92 -16.23 10.21 -9.89
CA LEU A 92 -15.13 11.17 -9.98
C LEU A 92 -14.37 10.99 -11.29
N ASN A 93 -13.65 12.04 -11.67
CA ASN A 93 -12.74 12.05 -12.82
C ASN A 93 -11.46 12.81 -12.51
N GLY A 94 -10.50 12.80 -13.43
CA GLY A 94 -9.22 13.50 -13.29
C GLY A 94 -9.31 15.02 -13.37
N LYS A 95 -10.44 15.60 -13.81
CA LYS A 95 -10.61 17.06 -13.97
C LYS A 95 -11.24 17.71 -12.75
N GLY A 96 -11.81 16.90 -11.84
CA GLY A 96 -12.50 17.36 -10.64
C GLY A 96 -14.00 17.54 -10.81
N VAL A 97 -14.74 17.06 -9.79
CA VAL A 97 -16.20 17.11 -9.71
C VAL A 97 -16.60 17.86 -8.45
N PRO A 98 -17.46 18.89 -8.53
CA PRO A 98 -18.03 19.54 -7.36
C PRO A 98 -18.86 18.54 -6.54
N ILE A 99 -18.77 18.58 -5.21
CA ILE A 99 -19.51 17.69 -4.33
C ILE A 99 -20.81 18.33 -3.87
N ASP A 100 -21.91 17.66 -4.16
CA ASP A 100 -23.22 18.11 -3.72
C ASP A 100 -23.30 18.18 -2.19
N GLY A 101 -23.88 19.28 -1.67
CA GLY A 101 -23.98 19.51 -0.23
C GLY A 101 -22.72 20.01 0.47
N VAL A 102 -21.62 20.27 -0.26
CA VAL A 102 -20.39 20.91 0.25
C VAL A 102 -19.93 22.02 -0.70
N PRO A 103 -20.53 23.21 -0.64
CA PRO A 103 -20.14 24.31 -1.49
C PRO A 103 -18.63 24.64 -1.37
N GLY A 104 -17.96 24.79 -2.51
CA GLY A 104 -16.53 25.09 -2.54
C GLY A 104 -15.60 23.87 -2.53
N LEU A 105 -16.12 22.65 -2.40
CA LEU A 105 -15.33 21.41 -2.52
C LEU A 105 -15.42 20.84 -3.94
N VAL A 106 -14.26 20.65 -4.54
CA VAL A 106 -14.06 19.89 -5.80
C VAL A 106 -13.19 18.68 -5.49
N VAL A 107 -13.58 17.51 -5.99
CA VAL A 107 -12.82 16.26 -5.77
C VAL A 107 -12.40 15.67 -7.10
N ALA A 108 -11.12 15.35 -7.24
CA ALA A 108 -10.54 14.71 -8.41
C ALA A 108 -9.94 13.35 -8.04
N ASN A 109 -10.03 12.40 -8.96
CA ASN A 109 -9.35 11.12 -8.86
C ASN A 109 -8.43 10.97 -10.07
N LEU A 110 -7.12 10.91 -9.83
CA LEU A 110 -6.17 10.69 -10.91
C LEU A 110 -6.24 9.22 -11.34
N ASP A 111 -6.61 9.01 -12.59
CA ASP A 111 -6.58 7.69 -13.23
C ASP A 111 -5.28 7.55 -14.02
N PRO A 112 -4.33 6.70 -13.59
CA PRO A 112 -3.05 6.55 -14.27
C PRO A 112 -3.18 6.03 -15.71
N GLU A 113 -4.19 5.21 -16.01
CA GLU A 113 -4.42 4.68 -17.36
C GLU A 113 -4.99 5.77 -18.28
N GLU A 114 -5.91 6.58 -17.78
CA GLU A 114 -6.43 7.74 -18.51
C GLU A 114 -5.32 8.75 -18.76
N ALA A 115 -4.54 9.07 -17.75
CA ALA A 115 -3.37 9.94 -17.85
C ALA A 115 -2.38 9.43 -18.92
N ALA A 116 -2.08 8.12 -18.91
CA ALA A 116 -1.20 7.50 -19.90
C ALA A 116 -1.75 7.58 -21.32
N ARG A 117 -3.07 7.43 -21.49
CA ARG A 117 -3.73 7.57 -22.79
C ARG A 117 -3.66 9.01 -23.29
N GLU A 118 -3.96 9.99 -22.44
CA GLU A 118 -3.86 11.41 -22.79
C GLU A 118 -2.41 11.81 -23.08
N TYR A 119 -1.46 11.33 -22.30
CA TYR A 119 -0.03 11.56 -22.51
C TYR A 119 0.43 10.99 -23.87
N ARG A 120 0.12 9.73 -24.19
CA ARG A 120 0.43 9.13 -25.50
C ARG A 120 -0.12 9.94 -26.65
N GLU A 121 -1.39 10.33 -26.56
CA GLU A 121 -2.01 11.13 -27.61
C GLU A 121 -1.33 12.49 -27.74
N SER A 122 -0.98 13.15 -26.63
CA SER A 122 -0.27 14.44 -26.68
C SER A 122 1.09 14.35 -27.40
N VAL A 123 1.79 13.22 -27.22
CA VAL A 123 3.10 12.97 -27.88
C VAL A 123 2.92 12.58 -29.35
N VAL A 124 1.93 11.77 -29.69
CA VAL A 124 1.77 11.19 -31.03
C VAL A 124 0.96 12.08 -31.98
N ALA A 125 -0.07 12.79 -31.47
CA ALA A 125 -0.96 13.61 -32.28
C ALA A 125 -0.25 14.62 -33.20
N PRO A 126 0.82 15.33 -32.81
CA PRO A 126 1.54 16.26 -33.70
C PRO A 126 2.14 15.61 -34.94
N TYR A 127 2.34 14.30 -34.91
CA TYR A 127 2.99 13.53 -35.99
C TYR A 127 1.99 12.76 -36.86
N ARG A 128 0.72 12.60 -36.42
CA ARG A 128 -0.33 11.95 -37.22
C ARG A 128 -0.53 12.69 -38.55
N GLY A 129 -0.54 11.94 -39.63
CA GLY A 129 -0.65 12.50 -41.01
C GLY A 129 0.63 13.17 -41.54
N LYS A 130 1.70 13.26 -40.72
CA LYS A 130 3.01 13.76 -41.15
C LYS A 130 4.03 12.64 -41.34
N LEU A 131 3.93 11.59 -40.51
CA LEU A 131 4.78 10.41 -40.56
C LEU A 131 3.98 9.20 -41.07
N PRO A 132 4.66 8.18 -41.64
CA PRO A 132 4.01 6.94 -42.06
C PRO A 132 3.31 6.24 -40.86
N ASP A 133 2.18 5.59 -41.14
CA ASP A 133 1.38 4.88 -40.08
C ASP A 133 2.20 3.85 -39.32
N SER A 134 3.18 3.20 -39.97
CA SER A 134 4.08 2.26 -39.30
C SER A 134 4.99 2.90 -38.24
N VAL A 135 5.39 4.16 -38.47
CA VAL A 135 6.19 4.94 -37.52
C VAL A 135 5.32 5.38 -36.37
N ILE A 136 4.08 5.83 -36.63
CA ILE A 136 3.11 6.19 -35.62
C ILE A 136 2.80 4.98 -34.73
N ALA A 137 2.52 3.81 -35.33
CA ALA A 137 2.26 2.58 -34.59
C ALA A 137 3.45 2.18 -33.67
N ASN A 138 4.68 2.35 -34.15
CA ASN A 138 5.87 2.10 -33.35
C ASN A 138 6.01 3.08 -32.17
N MET A 139 5.71 4.37 -32.37
CA MET A 139 5.67 5.37 -31.28
C MET A 139 4.61 5.01 -30.22
N GLU A 140 3.40 4.65 -30.66
CA GLU A 140 2.32 4.23 -29.76
C GLU A 140 2.71 2.97 -28.97
N GLU A 141 3.39 2.04 -29.63
CA GLU A 141 3.89 0.82 -28.98
C GLU A 141 4.96 1.14 -27.93
N GLN A 142 5.94 2.00 -28.24
CA GLN A 142 6.96 2.43 -27.28
C GLN A 142 6.34 3.11 -26.05
N LEU A 143 5.29 3.90 -26.25
CA LEU A 143 4.56 4.61 -25.20
C LEU A 143 3.47 3.76 -24.51
N SER A 144 3.42 2.44 -24.74
CA SER A 144 2.43 1.55 -24.12
C SER A 144 2.91 0.85 -22.85
N GLY A 145 4.15 1.09 -22.42
CA GLY A 145 4.75 0.45 -21.23
C GLY A 145 4.29 1.06 -19.90
N SER A 146 4.54 0.35 -18.80
CA SER A 146 4.27 0.80 -17.43
C SER A 146 4.94 2.12 -17.07
N CYS A 147 6.14 2.37 -17.61
CA CYS A 147 6.86 3.64 -17.46
C CYS A 147 6.06 4.84 -17.96
N THR A 148 5.31 4.68 -19.06
CA THR A 148 4.46 5.76 -19.58
C THR A 148 3.33 6.07 -18.61
N VAL A 149 2.78 5.07 -17.95
CA VAL A 149 1.72 5.23 -16.93
C VAL A 149 2.25 6.04 -15.75
N GLU A 150 3.45 5.72 -15.26
CA GLU A 150 4.07 6.45 -14.15
C GLU A 150 4.41 7.91 -14.53
N ILE A 151 5.00 8.11 -15.70
CA ILE A 151 5.33 9.46 -16.19
C ILE A 151 4.08 10.30 -16.39
N ALA A 152 3.03 9.72 -16.96
CA ALA A 152 1.78 10.43 -17.21
C ALA A 152 1.08 10.83 -15.90
N ALA A 153 1.03 9.92 -14.92
CA ALA A 153 0.50 10.21 -13.60
C ALA A 153 1.31 11.32 -12.91
N PHE A 154 2.64 11.28 -13.04
CA PHE A 154 3.53 12.30 -12.52
C PHE A 154 3.37 13.64 -13.24
N ASP A 155 3.23 13.65 -14.55
CA ASP A 155 2.98 14.84 -15.37
C ASP A 155 1.70 15.56 -14.92
N GLN A 156 0.63 14.80 -14.76
CA GLN A 156 -0.65 15.32 -14.29
C GLN A 156 -0.55 15.86 -12.85
N PHE A 157 0.15 15.14 -11.96
CA PHE A 157 0.43 15.59 -10.60
C PHE A 157 1.23 16.89 -10.57
N SER A 158 2.30 16.98 -11.37
CA SER A 158 3.15 18.18 -11.47
C SER A 158 2.36 19.39 -11.97
N HIS A 159 1.44 19.16 -12.89
CA HIS A 159 0.56 20.21 -13.38
C HIS A 159 -0.28 20.84 -12.25
N PHE A 160 -0.88 20.03 -11.37
CA PHE A 160 -1.64 20.56 -10.21
C PHE A 160 -0.81 21.41 -9.24
N ILE A 161 0.50 21.18 -9.17
CA ILE A 161 1.40 21.91 -8.24
C ILE A 161 2.01 23.14 -8.89
N THR A 162 2.07 23.20 -10.22
CA THR A 162 2.76 24.27 -10.95
C THR A 162 1.83 25.17 -11.74
N ASP A 163 0.56 24.79 -11.93
CA ASP A 163 -0.41 25.57 -12.68
C ASP A 163 -0.96 26.72 -11.82
N HIS A 164 -0.59 27.94 -12.18
CA HIS A 164 -1.04 29.14 -11.51
C HIS A 164 -2.56 29.34 -11.56
N THR A 165 -3.24 28.81 -12.57
CA THR A 165 -4.71 28.94 -12.66
C THR A 165 -5.39 28.10 -11.59
N THR A 166 -4.86 26.93 -11.28
CA THR A 166 -5.31 26.05 -10.19
C THR A 166 -4.91 26.65 -8.84
N GLU A 167 -3.68 27.17 -8.69
CA GLU A 167 -3.20 27.84 -7.48
C GLU A 167 -4.09 29.04 -7.09
N ASP A 168 -4.49 29.85 -8.05
CA ASP A 168 -5.34 31.03 -7.82
C ASP A 168 -6.83 30.67 -7.59
N ALA A 169 -7.27 29.51 -8.08
CA ALA A 169 -8.67 29.09 -7.99
C ALA A 169 -9.05 28.53 -6.62
N PHE A 170 -8.10 27.95 -5.87
CA PHE A 170 -8.35 27.24 -4.62
C PHE A 170 -7.51 27.80 -3.46
N ASP A 171 -8.17 27.96 -2.28
CA ASP A 171 -7.47 28.31 -1.05
C ASP A 171 -6.59 27.15 -0.54
N TYR A 172 -7.05 25.91 -0.75
CA TYR A 172 -6.34 24.69 -0.36
C TYR A 172 -6.42 23.63 -1.46
N ILE A 173 -5.29 22.95 -1.70
CA ILE A 173 -5.16 21.80 -2.57
C ILE A 173 -4.65 20.65 -1.73
N ILE A 174 -5.48 19.62 -1.55
CA ILE A 174 -5.25 18.51 -0.65
C ILE A 174 -4.99 17.25 -1.48
N PHE A 175 -3.87 16.59 -1.23
CA PHE A 175 -3.51 15.34 -1.86
C PHE A 175 -3.70 14.18 -0.88
N ASP A 176 -4.65 13.29 -1.19
CA ASP A 176 -4.75 11.96 -0.57
C ASP A 176 -3.85 11.03 -1.35
N THR A 177 -2.72 10.67 -0.76
CA THR A 177 -1.69 9.94 -1.48
C THR A 177 -1.82 8.43 -1.30
N ALA A 178 -1.31 7.67 -2.26
CA ALA A 178 -1.09 6.23 -2.14
C ALA A 178 -0.26 5.89 -0.88
N PRO A 179 -0.23 4.63 -0.41
CA PRO A 179 0.66 4.21 0.67
C PRO A 179 2.12 4.61 0.41
N THR A 180 2.85 4.93 1.46
CA THR A 180 4.15 5.63 1.48
C THR A 180 5.15 5.31 0.38
N GLY A 181 5.28 4.05 -0.04
CA GLY A 181 6.21 3.65 -1.11
C GLY A 181 5.89 4.28 -2.47
N HIS A 182 4.64 4.29 -2.90
CA HIS A 182 4.20 4.90 -4.16
C HIS A 182 4.30 6.44 -4.13
N THR A 183 3.88 7.04 -3.01
CA THR A 183 3.98 8.49 -2.84
C THR A 183 5.42 8.95 -2.91
N LEU A 184 6.31 8.24 -2.21
CA LEU A 184 7.73 8.53 -2.22
C LEU A 184 8.30 8.41 -3.63
N ARG A 185 8.00 7.32 -4.35
CA ARG A 185 8.41 7.11 -5.73
C ARG A 185 7.92 8.23 -6.64
N MET A 186 6.64 8.59 -6.56
CA MET A 186 6.07 9.69 -7.34
C MET A 186 6.74 11.03 -7.05
N LEU A 187 7.09 11.32 -5.78
CA LEU A 187 7.78 12.54 -5.40
C LEU A 187 9.29 12.54 -5.72
N GLN A 188 9.88 11.36 -5.93
CA GLN A 188 11.29 11.20 -6.38
C GLN A 188 11.44 11.27 -7.90
N LEU A 189 10.40 10.91 -8.67
CA LEU A 189 10.44 10.87 -10.13
C LEU A 189 10.91 12.19 -10.76
N PRO A 190 10.51 13.41 -10.29
CA PRO A 190 10.99 14.66 -10.87
C PRO A 190 12.51 14.76 -10.89
N SER A 191 13.12 14.49 -9.72
CA SER A 191 14.58 14.55 -9.58
C SER A 191 15.27 13.45 -10.38
N ALA A 192 14.70 12.23 -10.39
CA ALA A 192 15.24 11.10 -11.12
C ALA A 192 15.23 11.35 -12.64
N TRP A 193 14.11 11.81 -13.18
CA TRP A 193 13.99 12.11 -14.61
C TRP A 193 14.76 13.36 -15.01
N SER A 194 14.77 14.42 -14.20
CA SER A 194 15.58 15.62 -14.46
C SER A 194 17.07 15.29 -14.53
N ASN A 195 17.56 14.45 -13.61
CA ASN A 195 18.95 13.98 -13.62
C ASN A 195 19.23 13.09 -14.83
N PHE A 196 18.37 12.13 -15.14
CA PHE A 196 18.50 11.25 -16.29
C PHE A 196 18.53 12.04 -17.61
N ILE A 197 17.61 13.00 -17.79
CA ILE A 197 17.59 13.89 -18.98
C ILE A 197 18.87 14.71 -19.07
N ALA A 198 19.41 15.19 -17.95
CA ALA A 198 20.62 15.99 -17.93
C ALA A 198 21.89 15.18 -18.26
N GLU A 199 21.93 13.90 -17.88
CA GLU A 199 23.07 12.99 -18.08
C GLU A 199 22.98 12.18 -19.38
N SER A 200 21.80 12.07 -20.00
CA SER A 200 21.58 11.30 -21.23
C SER A 200 22.30 11.95 -22.42
N THR A 201 23.16 11.18 -23.08
CA THR A 201 23.93 11.62 -24.24
C THR A 201 23.38 11.09 -25.55
N HIS A 202 22.68 9.95 -25.54
CA HIS A 202 22.16 9.26 -26.71
C HIS A 202 20.62 9.33 -26.79
N GLY A 203 19.95 9.88 -25.75
CA GLY A 203 18.49 9.89 -25.64
C GLY A 203 17.90 8.49 -25.51
N ALA A 204 18.70 7.53 -25.02
CA ALA A 204 18.28 6.15 -24.86
C ALA A 204 17.35 6.02 -23.65
N SER A 205 16.11 5.61 -23.88
CA SER A 205 15.16 5.22 -22.83
C SER A 205 14.10 4.28 -23.39
N CYS A 206 13.41 3.58 -22.50
CA CYS A 206 12.24 2.76 -22.85
C CYS A 206 11.11 3.56 -23.54
N LEU A 207 11.15 4.90 -23.45
CA LEU A 207 10.20 5.83 -24.08
C LEU A 207 10.64 6.34 -25.46
N GLY A 208 11.71 5.77 -26.02
CA GLY A 208 12.33 6.29 -27.24
C GLY A 208 13.17 7.54 -26.99
N GLN A 209 13.29 8.43 -27.99
CA GLN A 209 14.11 9.65 -27.88
C GLN A 209 13.46 10.68 -26.93
N LEU A 210 13.31 10.37 -25.63
CA LEU A 210 12.83 11.26 -24.56
C LEU A 210 11.58 12.07 -24.97
N ALA A 211 10.58 11.39 -25.53
CA ALA A 211 9.42 11.98 -26.18
C ALA A 211 8.76 13.08 -25.33
N GLY A 212 9.08 14.35 -25.62
CA GLY A 212 8.50 15.52 -24.97
C GLY A 212 8.93 15.79 -23.52
N LEU A 213 9.76 14.93 -22.89
CA LEU A 213 10.17 15.13 -21.50
C LEU A 213 11.08 16.35 -21.33
N GLN A 214 11.90 16.66 -22.34
CA GLN A 214 12.80 17.80 -22.31
C GLN A 214 12.05 19.14 -22.25
N ASP A 215 10.88 19.24 -22.90
CA ASP A 215 10.04 20.43 -22.90
C ASP A 215 9.33 20.64 -21.53
N LYS A 216 9.25 19.59 -20.71
CA LYS A 216 8.59 19.59 -19.38
C LYS A 216 9.56 19.73 -18.21
N LYS A 217 10.87 19.81 -18.49
CA LYS A 217 11.91 19.90 -17.44
C LYS A 217 11.66 21.05 -16.47
N ASP A 218 11.35 22.24 -16.99
CA ASP A 218 11.09 23.43 -16.16
C ASP A 218 9.88 23.23 -15.23
N MET A 219 8.83 22.54 -15.72
CA MET A 219 7.65 22.20 -14.92
C MET A 219 8.02 21.26 -13.75
N TYR A 220 8.85 20.24 -14.03
CA TYR A 220 9.29 19.29 -13.00
C TYR A 220 10.19 19.93 -11.96
N GLU A 221 11.11 20.81 -12.37
CA GLU A 221 11.95 21.58 -11.43
C GLU A 221 11.11 22.50 -10.55
N ASN A 222 10.12 23.18 -11.12
CA ASN A 222 9.18 24.03 -10.36
C ASN A 222 8.34 23.21 -9.39
N ALA A 223 7.91 22.00 -9.75
CA ALA A 223 7.18 21.10 -8.85
C ALA A 223 8.03 20.73 -7.63
N VAL A 224 9.32 20.40 -7.82
CA VAL A 224 10.26 20.14 -6.71
C VAL A 224 10.42 21.36 -5.81
N ILE A 225 10.57 22.55 -6.39
CA ILE A 225 10.70 23.81 -5.64
C ILE A 225 9.44 24.09 -4.79
N ASN A 226 8.25 23.92 -5.37
CA ASN A 226 6.99 24.13 -4.65
C ASN A 226 6.80 23.10 -3.52
N LEU A 227 7.14 21.82 -3.75
CA LEU A 227 7.09 20.78 -2.74
C LEU A 227 8.02 21.04 -1.56
N ALA A 228 9.23 21.55 -1.81
CA ALA A 228 10.20 21.89 -0.77
C ALA A 228 9.91 23.21 -0.04
N ASN A 229 9.01 24.04 -0.57
CA ASN A 229 8.68 25.33 0.01
C ASN A 229 7.77 25.19 1.25
N LYS A 230 8.32 25.43 2.44
CA LYS A 230 7.62 25.31 3.73
C LYS A 230 6.41 26.25 3.89
N GLU A 231 6.39 27.37 3.19
CA GLU A 231 5.28 28.33 3.25
C GLU A 231 4.11 27.90 2.37
N LYS A 232 4.36 27.07 1.35
CA LYS A 232 3.35 26.57 0.42
C LYS A 232 2.90 25.15 0.71
N THR A 233 3.80 24.29 1.21
CA THR A 233 3.56 22.84 1.33
C THR A 233 3.71 22.37 2.77
N ALA A 234 2.75 21.57 3.24
CA ALA A 234 2.83 20.83 4.48
C ALA A 234 2.53 19.34 4.24
N LEU A 235 3.33 18.49 4.85
CA LEU A 235 3.15 17.06 4.86
C LEU A 235 2.47 16.62 6.16
N ILE A 236 1.36 15.93 6.03
CA ILE A 236 0.57 15.39 7.13
C ILE A 236 0.79 13.87 7.17
N LEU A 237 1.66 13.43 8.06
CA LEU A 237 1.88 12.02 8.32
C LEU A 237 0.70 11.47 9.12
N VAL A 238 -0.01 10.47 8.61
CA VAL A 238 -1.08 9.77 9.32
C VAL A 238 -0.58 8.40 9.74
N SER A 239 -0.68 8.08 11.03
CA SER A 239 -0.27 6.80 11.61
C SER A 239 -1.36 6.25 12.51
N GLY A 240 -1.40 4.92 12.67
CA GLY A 240 -2.10 4.28 13.79
C GLY A 240 -1.29 4.39 15.09
N PRO A 241 -1.92 4.16 16.24
CA PRO A 241 -1.26 4.17 17.55
C PRO A 241 -0.54 2.85 17.88
N GLU A 242 0.03 2.18 16.86
CA GLU A 242 0.77 0.92 16.98
C GLU A 242 2.23 1.12 16.54
N GLU A 243 3.10 0.21 17.01
CA GLU A 243 4.54 0.30 16.78
C GLU A 243 4.91 0.29 15.28
N THR A 244 4.37 -0.66 14.50
CA THR A 244 4.70 -0.79 13.07
C THR A 244 4.29 0.43 12.24
N PRO A 245 3.05 0.98 12.33
CA PRO A 245 2.69 2.22 11.65
C PRO A 245 3.55 3.42 12.03
N LEU A 246 3.98 3.52 13.29
CA LEU A 246 4.85 4.60 13.75
C LEU A 246 6.28 4.49 13.17
N LEU A 247 6.85 3.28 13.10
CA LEU A 247 8.15 3.04 12.46
C LEU A 247 8.11 3.38 10.96
N GLU A 248 7.04 3.00 10.28
CA GLU A 248 6.83 3.35 8.87
C GLU A 248 6.66 4.86 8.66
N ALA A 249 5.97 5.55 9.58
CA ALA A 249 5.84 7.00 9.53
C ALA A 249 7.21 7.68 9.72
N GLU A 250 8.06 7.20 10.64
CA GLU A 250 9.43 7.70 10.82
C GLU A 250 10.26 7.52 9.57
N ARG A 251 10.22 6.32 8.97
CA ARG A 251 10.93 6.03 7.72
C ARG A 251 10.50 6.98 6.61
N SER A 252 9.20 7.10 6.38
CA SER A 252 8.64 7.99 5.35
C SER A 252 8.98 9.45 5.58
N SER A 253 8.93 9.90 6.83
CA SER A 253 9.32 11.24 7.22
C SER A 253 10.77 11.55 6.83
N ARG A 254 11.69 10.62 7.08
CA ARG A 254 13.11 10.77 6.75
C ARG A 254 13.31 10.83 5.24
N GLU A 255 12.76 9.87 4.51
CA GLU A 255 12.86 9.79 3.05
C GLU A 255 12.30 11.05 2.37
N LEU A 256 11.18 11.61 2.87
CA LEU A 256 10.61 12.85 2.35
C LEU A 256 11.40 14.11 2.77
N SER A 257 12.03 14.07 3.96
CA SER A 257 12.93 15.15 4.37
C SER A 257 14.18 15.21 3.49
N ASP A 258 14.70 14.06 3.05
CA ASP A 258 15.83 13.97 2.13
C ASP A 258 15.51 14.60 0.76
N LEU A 259 14.23 14.64 0.38
CA LEU A 259 13.72 15.36 -0.80
C LEU A 259 13.43 16.87 -0.54
N GLY A 260 13.73 17.37 0.64
CA GLY A 260 13.52 18.76 1.02
C GLY A 260 12.14 19.09 1.61
N ILE A 261 11.23 18.11 1.73
CA ILE A 261 9.90 18.31 2.29
C ILE A 261 9.97 18.25 3.83
N THR A 262 10.28 19.35 4.45
CA THR A 262 10.62 19.41 5.88
C THR A 262 9.52 20.03 6.77
N ASN A 263 8.47 20.65 6.21
CA ASN A 263 7.32 21.09 6.96
C ASN A 263 6.35 19.93 7.18
N GLN A 264 6.51 19.22 8.30
CA GLN A 264 5.82 17.95 8.58
C GLN A 264 5.09 18.02 9.92
N LEU A 265 3.90 17.42 10.00
CA LEU A 265 3.15 17.17 11.24
C LEU A 265 2.64 15.73 11.27
N LEU A 266 2.34 15.21 12.46
CA LEU A 266 1.89 13.85 12.67
C LEU A 266 0.46 13.82 13.24
N ILE A 267 -0.40 13.00 12.62
CA ILE A 267 -1.72 12.64 13.14
C ILE A 267 -1.71 11.17 13.52
N ILE A 268 -2.03 10.88 14.79
CA ILE A 268 -2.23 9.53 15.29
C ILE A 268 -3.73 9.25 15.30
N ASN A 269 -4.19 8.45 14.36
CA ASN A 269 -5.60 8.13 14.18
C ASN A 269 -5.97 6.80 14.83
N GLY A 270 -7.18 6.70 15.37
CA GLY A 270 -7.70 5.45 15.93
C GLY A 270 -7.33 5.21 17.39
N VAL A 271 -7.10 6.27 18.16
CA VAL A 271 -6.76 6.18 19.59
C VAL A 271 -7.98 5.75 20.39
N LEU A 272 -7.89 4.62 21.10
CA LEU A 272 -8.94 4.16 22.01
C LEU A 272 -8.91 4.99 23.30
N GLY A 273 -10.02 5.71 23.58
CA GLY A 273 -10.10 6.60 24.75
C GLY A 273 -10.20 5.86 26.07
N GLU A 274 -11.01 4.80 26.14
CA GLU A 274 -11.37 4.09 27.38
C GLU A 274 -11.39 2.58 27.18
N ALA A 275 -11.02 1.85 28.21
CA ALA A 275 -11.04 0.38 28.23
C ALA A 275 -11.80 -0.15 29.44
N SER A 276 -12.76 -1.06 29.20
CA SER A 276 -13.66 -1.61 30.23
C SER A 276 -13.65 -3.14 30.31
N ASP A 277 -13.01 -3.82 29.36
CA ASP A 277 -12.86 -5.28 29.32
C ASP A 277 -11.43 -5.70 28.97
N ASP A 278 -11.15 -7.00 29.04
CA ASP A 278 -9.81 -7.55 28.78
C ASP A 278 -9.28 -7.22 27.37
N LEU A 279 -10.18 -7.19 26.35
CA LEU A 279 -9.80 -6.89 24.98
C LEU A 279 -9.41 -5.43 24.84
N SER A 280 -10.31 -4.53 25.26
CA SER A 280 -10.07 -3.09 25.21
C SER A 280 -8.88 -2.65 26.07
N GLN A 281 -8.67 -3.28 27.23
CA GLN A 281 -7.48 -3.04 28.08
C GLN A 281 -6.20 -3.42 27.37
N LYS A 282 -6.19 -4.55 26.65
CA LYS A 282 -5.01 -4.97 25.88
C LYS A 282 -4.73 -4.03 24.70
N ILE A 283 -5.78 -3.60 23.98
CA ILE A 283 -5.65 -2.61 22.91
C ILE A 283 -5.04 -1.32 23.47
N LEU A 284 -5.66 -0.75 24.50
CA LEU A 284 -5.23 0.49 25.11
C LEU A 284 -3.79 0.39 25.65
N SER A 285 -3.44 -0.71 26.31
CA SER A 285 -2.08 -0.94 26.80
C SER A 285 -1.05 -1.02 25.68
N ASN A 286 -1.37 -1.67 24.54
CA ASN A 286 -0.48 -1.75 23.39
C ASN A 286 -0.30 -0.36 22.74
N GLN A 287 -1.39 0.39 22.57
CA GLN A 287 -1.37 1.75 22.06
C GLN A 287 -0.55 2.68 22.96
N GLN A 288 -0.78 2.64 24.28
CA GLN A 288 -0.01 3.42 25.25
C GLN A 288 1.48 3.08 25.17
N HIS A 289 1.83 1.80 25.10
CA HIS A 289 3.22 1.36 24.97
C HIS A 289 3.88 1.89 23.70
N ALA A 290 3.20 1.82 22.56
CA ALA A 290 3.70 2.33 21.28
C ALA A 290 3.91 3.84 21.31
N LEU A 291 2.98 4.60 21.89
CA LEU A 291 3.08 6.05 22.04
C LEU A 291 4.16 6.50 23.02
N ASP A 292 4.37 5.77 24.11
CA ASP A 292 5.43 6.04 25.09
C ASP A 292 6.82 5.74 24.49
N ASN A 293 6.91 4.74 23.62
CA ASN A 293 8.13 4.34 22.91
C ASN A 293 8.18 4.85 21.47
N MET A 294 7.50 5.97 21.19
CA MET A 294 7.50 6.59 19.86
C MET A 294 8.92 6.69 19.28
N PRO A 295 9.09 6.33 17.98
CA PRO A 295 10.38 6.42 17.29
C PRO A 295 11.05 7.79 17.46
N PRO A 296 12.39 7.84 17.64
CA PRO A 296 13.10 9.08 17.95
C PRO A 296 12.88 10.20 16.93
N GLY A 297 12.81 9.86 15.64
CA GLY A 297 12.62 10.82 14.54
C GLY A 297 11.26 11.50 14.56
N LEU A 298 10.25 10.91 15.21
CA LEU A 298 8.91 11.50 15.33
C LEU A 298 8.69 12.34 16.59
N ARG A 299 9.57 12.24 17.60
CA ARG A 299 9.36 12.90 18.92
C ARG A 299 9.36 14.41 18.86
N GLY A 300 9.96 15.00 17.83
CA GLY A 300 10.03 16.45 17.64
C GLY A 300 8.85 17.07 16.87
N PHE A 301 7.96 16.23 16.35
CA PHE A 301 6.86 16.71 15.50
C PHE A 301 5.70 17.27 16.32
N LYS A 302 5.01 18.28 15.77
CA LYS A 302 3.67 18.61 16.21
C LYS A 302 2.79 17.39 15.96
N THR A 303 2.33 16.76 17.05
CA THR A 303 1.58 15.50 17.02
C THR A 303 0.19 15.72 17.58
N TYR A 304 -0.80 15.25 16.83
CA TYR A 304 -2.22 15.34 17.19
C TYR A 304 -2.84 13.94 17.19
N THR A 305 -3.96 13.78 17.90
CA THR A 305 -4.68 12.52 17.97
C THR A 305 -6.10 12.66 17.42
N ILE A 306 -6.57 11.62 16.72
CA ILE A 306 -7.97 11.44 16.37
C ILE A 306 -8.46 10.17 17.08
N PRO A 307 -9.56 10.26 17.85
CA PRO A 307 -10.12 9.09 18.54
C PRO A 307 -10.60 8.00 17.57
N LEU A 308 -10.56 6.75 18.02
CA LEU A 308 -11.19 5.63 17.32
C LEU A 308 -12.69 5.92 17.16
N ARG A 309 -13.23 5.70 15.96
CA ARG A 309 -14.64 5.91 15.66
C ARG A 309 -15.40 4.59 15.62
N SER A 310 -16.67 4.62 16.03
CA SER A 310 -17.55 3.46 16.05
C SER A 310 -18.10 3.08 14.67
N TYR A 311 -17.84 3.88 13.63
CA TYR A 311 -18.42 3.77 12.31
C TYR A 311 -17.36 3.82 11.19
N ASN A 312 -17.72 3.35 10.00
CA ASN A 312 -16.94 3.57 8.78
C ASN A 312 -17.24 4.98 8.23
N VAL A 313 -16.20 5.68 7.79
CA VAL A 313 -16.30 7.06 7.27
C VAL A 313 -16.79 7.02 5.82
N LEU A 314 -18.10 6.89 5.66
CA LEU A 314 -18.79 6.89 4.37
C LEU A 314 -19.96 7.88 4.41
N GLY A 315 -20.03 8.74 3.39
CA GLY A 315 -21.06 9.77 3.27
C GLY A 315 -20.75 11.02 4.11
N LEU A 316 -21.26 12.16 3.67
CA LEU A 316 -20.91 13.50 4.20
C LEU A 316 -21.17 13.67 5.69
N GLU A 317 -22.25 13.06 6.22
CA GLU A 317 -22.58 13.15 7.64
C GLU A 317 -21.46 12.60 8.53
N LYS A 318 -20.96 11.41 8.17
CA LYS A 318 -19.89 10.76 8.94
C LYS A 318 -18.52 11.42 8.72
N ILE A 319 -18.28 11.96 7.52
CA ILE A 319 -17.06 12.76 7.24
C ILE A 319 -17.05 13.99 8.14
N ARG A 320 -18.15 14.73 8.23
CA ARG A 320 -18.28 15.92 9.11
C ARG A 320 -18.10 15.58 10.59
N ALA A 321 -18.63 14.44 11.01
CA ALA A 321 -18.49 13.96 12.38
C ALA A 321 -17.09 13.46 12.74
N PHE A 322 -16.28 13.08 11.76
CA PHE A 322 -15.01 12.38 11.98
C PHE A 322 -14.03 13.18 12.86
N LEU A 323 -13.92 14.49 12.69
CA LEU A 323 -13.05 15.35 13.50
C LEU A 323 -13.70 15.83 14.81
N ASN A 324 -15.03 15.78 14.92
CA ASN A 324 -15.75 16.46 16.01
C ASN A 324 -16.26 15.50 17.08
N SER A 325 -17.16 14.56 16.75
CA SER A 325 -17.85 13.74 17.75
C SER A 325 -18.21 12.37 17.21
N ASP A 326 -18.38 11.38 18.11
CA ASP A 326 -18.90 10.06 17.81
C ASP A 326 -20.33 9.93 18.36
N ASN A 327 -21.29 10.52 17.65
CA ASN A 327 -22.72 10.45 18.02
C ASN A 327 -23.42 9.22 17.43
N PHE A 328 -22.68 8.34 16.76
CA PHE A 328 -23.21 7.14 16.07
C PHE A 328 -23.06 5.87 16.90
N ALA A 329 -22.49 5.96 18.11
CA ALA A 329 -22.36 4.81 18.99
C ALA A 329 -23.76 4.31 19.43
N SER A 330 -24.10 3.07 19.04
CA SER A 330 -25.33 2.42 19.45
C SER A 330 -25.08 1.57 20.69
N ALA A 331 -25.91 1.72 21.71
CA ALA A 331 -25.81 0.96 22.98
C ALA A 331 -26.23 -0.53 22.85
N ASP A 332 -26.62 -1.00 21.68
CA ASP A 332 -27.04 -2.38 21.47
C ASP A 332 -25.84 -3.34 21.55
N THR A 333 -26.03 -4.42 22.31
CA THR A 333 -25.04 -5.50 22.42
C THR A 333 -24.74 -6.12 21.05
N ALA A 334 -23.46 -6.18 20.70
CA ALA A 334 -23.01 -6.81 19.47
C ALA A 334 -23.38 -8.32 19.50
N CYS A 335 -24.13 -8.77 18.52
CA CYS A 335 -24.39 -10.19 18.33
C CYS A 335 -23.17 -10.82 17.65
N LYS A 336 -22.54 -11.80 18.29
CA LYS A 336 -21.37 -12.50 17.76
C LYS A 336 -21.71 -13.25 16.47
N LEU A 337 -20.87 -13.13 15.44
CA LEU A 337 -20.96 -13.97 14.27
C LEU A 337 -20.62 -15.42 14.61
N THR A 338 -21.48 -16.33 14.21
CA THR A 338 -21.29 -17.78 14.39
C THR A 338 -21.20 -18.46 13.01
N ASN A 339 -20.60 -19.64 12.95
CA ASN A 339 -20.46 -20.45 11.73
C ASN A 339 -19.56 -19.84 10.62
N VAL A 340 -18.45 -19.21 11.02
CA VAL A 340 -17.43 -18.77 10.07
C VAL A 340 -16.35 -19.84 9.90
N LYS A 341 -15.83 -20.01 8.67
CA LYS A 341 -14.69 -20.89 8.41
C LYS A 341 -13.42 -20.36 9.08
N GLN A 342 -12.52 -21.27 9.41
CA GLN A 342 -11.25 -20.96 10.04
C GLN A 342 -10.10 -21.10 9.04
N ILE A 343 -8.94 -20.56 9.38
CA ILE A 343 -7.75 -20.66 8.52
C ILE A 343 -7.36 -22.12 8.20
N ASN A 344 -7.67 -23.06 9.10
CA ASN A 344 -7.42 -24.49 8.87
C ASN A 344 -8.32 -25.08 7.77
N ASP A 345 -9.50 -24.53 7.53
CA ASP A 345 -10.39 -24.96 6.44
C ASP A 345 -9.78 -24.56 5.08
N LEU A 346 -9.28 -23.31 4.98
CA LEU A 346 -8.53 -22.84 3.82
C LEU A 346 -7.29 -23.70 3.57
N VAL A 347 -6.45 -23.90 4.59
CA VAL A 347 -5.22 -24.72 4.47
C VAL A 347 -5.53 -26.16 4.11
N GLY A 348 -6.63 -26.71 4.63
CA GLY A 348 -7.10 -28.08 4.28
C GLY A 348 -7.47 -28.20 2.82
N ASP A 349 -8.21 -27.23 2.29
CA ASP A 349 -8.64 -27.19 0.89
C ASP A 349 -7.45 -27.03 -0.07
N VAL A 350 -6.58 -26.04 0.19
CA VAL A 350 -5.37 -25.79 -0.61
C VAL A 350 -4.44 -27.01 -0.65
N TYR A 351 -4.27 -27.69 0.51
CA TYR A 351 -3.47 -28.91 0.61
C TYR A 351 -4.09 -30.07 -0.17
N ALA A 352 -5.41 -30.29 -0.01
CA ALA A 352 -6.12 -31.37 -0.71
C ALA A 352 -6.18 -31.15 -2.23
N ALA A 353 -6.29 -29.90 -2.67
CA ALA A 353 -6.25 -29.52 -4.09
C ALA A 353 -4.84 -29.60 -4.70
N GLY A 354 -3.79 -29.78 -3.89
CA GLY A 354 -2.41 -29.88 -4.36
C GLY A 354 -1.85 -28.58 -4.95
N LYS A 355 -2.36 -27.41 -4.49
CA LYS A 355 -1.89 -26.10 -4.96
C LYS A 355 -0.39 -25.94 -4.74
N LYS A 356 0.29 -25.35 -5.71
CA LYS A 356 1.74 -25.15 -5.74
C LYS A 356 2.18 -23.72 -5.52
N VAL A 357 1.35 -22.76 -5.92
CA VAL A 357 1.60 -21.33 -5.75
C VAL A 357 0.42 -20.71 -5.00
N ILE A 358 0.70 -19.98 -3.95
CA ILE A 358 -0.31 -19.31 -3.12
C ILE A 358 0.08 -17.85 -2.99
N PHE A 359 -0.81 -16.97 -3.39
CA PHE A 359 -0.66 -15.52 -3.19
C PHE A 359 -1.53 -15.04 -2.04
N THR A 360 -1.00 -14.15 -1.20
CA THR A 360 -1.82 -13.32 -0.32
C THR A 360 -1.85 -11.90 -0.88
N MET A 361 -3.01 -11.47 -1.34
CA MET A 361 -3.23 -10.18 -1.97
C MET A 361 -4.22 -9.32 -1.18
N GLY A 362 -4.14 -8.00 -1.32
CA GLY A 362 -5.05 -7.05 -0.66
C GLY A 362 -4.36 -5.74 -0.34
N LYS A 363 -5.12 -4.78 0.20
CA LYS A 363 -4.63 -3.46 0.61
C LYS A 363 -3.44 -3.54 1.58
N GLY A 364 -2.63 -2.47 1.61
CA GLY A 364 -1.60 -2.33 2.65
C GLY A 364 -2.21 -2.31 4.06
N GLY A 365 -1.57 -3.01 5.02
CA GLY A 365 -1.99 -3.03 6.43
C GLY A 365 -3.12 -4.00 6.81
N VAL A 366 -3.68 -4.77 5.86
CA VAL A 366 -4.75 -5.75 6.15
C VAL A 366 -4.25 -7.05 6.81
N GLY A 367 -2.92 -7.24 6.91
CA GLY A 367 -2.31 -8.42 7.54
C GLY A 367 -1.99 -9.56 6.59
N LYS A 368 -1.72 -9.27 5.31
CA LYS A 368 -1.30 -10.26 4.30
C LYS A 368 -0.15 -11.13 4.79
N THR A 369 0.92 -10.50 5.26
CA THR A 369 2.13 -11.16 5.78
C THR A 369 1.81 -12.14 6.90
N SER A 370 0.93 -11.77 7.84
CA SER A 370 0.52 -12.65 8.94
C SER A 370 -0.29 -13.85 8.44
N VAL A 371 -1.14 -13.65 7.43
CA VAL A 371 -1.93 -14.72 6.81
C VAL A 371 -1.02 -15.66 6.01
N ALA A 372 -0.13 -15.13 5.17
CA ALA A 372 0.86 -15.89 4.42
C ALA A 372 1.72 -16.77 5.33
N ALA A 373 2.26 -16.18 6.40
CA ALA A 373 3.06 -16.86 7.39
C ALA A 373 2.28 -17.97 8.12
N THR A 374 0.99 -17.73 8.43
CA THR A 374 0.13 -18.73 9.06
C THR A 374 -0.14 -19.92 8.13
N ILE A 375 -0.41 -19.64 6.85
CA ILE A 375 -0.59 -20.69 5.82
C ILE A 375 0.70 -21.50 5.68
N ALA A 376 1.87 -20.83 5.62
CA ALA A 376 3.18 -21.46 5.52
C ALA A 376 3.43 -22.44 6.67
N LEU A 377 3.25 -21.99 7.92
CA LEU A 377 3.39 -22.83 9.10
C LEU A 377 2.44 -24.02 9.12
N ALA A 378 1.19 -23.80 8.72
CA ALA A 378 0.18 -24.87 8.72
C ALA A 378 0.48 -25.94 7.65
N LEU A 379 0.98 -25.56 6.47
CA LEU A 379 1.42 -26.49 5.43
C LEU A 379 2.71 -27.23 5.82
N ALA A 380 3.68 -26.53 6.41
CA ALA A 380 4.92 -27.14 6.89
C ALA A 380 4.66 -28.19 7.98
N LYS A 381 3.71 -27.93 8.89
CA LYS A 381 3.25 -28.91 9.92
C LYS A 381 2.62 -30.16 9.29
N LYS A 382 2.12 -30.08 8.05
CA LYS A 382 1.64 -31.24 7.26
C LYS A 382 2.78 -31.96 6.50
N GLY A 383 4.04 -31.54 6.69
CA GLY A 383 5.21 -32.11 6.03
C GLY A 383 5.49 -31.58 4.63
N VAL A 384 4.82 -30.50 4.22
CA VAL A 384 5.05 -29.84 2.93
C VAL A 384 6.29 -28.96 3.01
N LYS A 385 7.17 -29.04 2.00
CA LYS A 385 8.24 -28.04 1.83
C LYS A 385 7.63 -26.73 1.32
N VAL A 386 7.88 -25.66 2.02
CA VAL A 386 7.31 -24.33 1.73
C VAL A 386 8.42 -23.31 1.50
N HIS A 387 8.33 -22.58 0.41
CA HIS A 387 9.13 -21.39 0.15
C HIS A 387 8.24 -20.16 0.35
N LEU A 388 8.48 -19.39 1.41
CA LEU A 388 7.77 -18.15 1.69
C LEU A 388 8.62 -16.98 1.23
N THR A 389 8.07 -16.12 0.38
CA THR A 389 8.74 -14.89 -0.06
C THR A 389 7.86 -13.68 0.15
N SER A 390 8.48 -12.54 0.40
CA SER A 390 7.80 -11.24 0.43
C SER A 390 8.34 -10.34 -0.67
N THR A 391 7.44 -9.62 -1.31
CA THR A 391 7.78 -8.53 -2.22
C THR A 391 7.68 -7.15 -1.52
N ASP A 392 7.40 -7.13 -0.21
CA ASP A 392 7.38 -5.90 0.59
C ASP A 392 8.81 -5.63 1.12
N PRO A 393 9.43 -4.49 0.79
CA PRO A 393 10.79 -4.16 1.25
C PRO A 393 10.91 -4.01 2.78
N ALA A 394 9.81 -3.94 3.52
CA ALA A 394 9.78 -3.86 4.99
C ALA A 394 9.72 -5.25 5.66
N ASP A 395 10.39 -6.27 5.12
CA ASP A 395 10.28 -7.65 5.56
C ASP A 395 10.80 -7.90 6.99
N HIS A 396 9.92 -8.49 7.81
CA HIS A 396 10.23 -9.02 9.14
C HIS A 396 10.09 -10.55 9.24
N LEU A 397 9.83 -11.23 8.12
CA LEU A 397 9.53 -12.68 8.08
C LEU A 397 10.72 -13.54 8.52
N SER A 398 11.94 -13.15 8.18
CA SER A 398 13.16 -13.88 8.51
C SER A 398 13.35 -14.12 10.02
N TYR A 399 12.92 -13.18 10.86
CA TYR A 399 13.00 -13.32 12.32
C TYR A 399 11.93 -14.25 12.88
N VAL A 400 10.79 -14.37 12.22
CA VAL A 400 9.65 -15.18 12.70
C VAL A 400 9.88 -16.67 12.48
N PHE A 401 10.62 -17.05 11.44
CA PHE A 401 10.81 -18.44 11.00
C PHE A 401 12.21 -19.00 11.32
N ALA A 402 13.02 -18.32 12.11
CA ALA A 402 14.35 -18.79 12.48
C ALA A 402 14.27 -20.19 13.12
N GLY A 403 14.75 -21.22 12.40
CA GLY A 403 14.76 -22.61 12.84
C GLY A 403 13.48 -23.41 12.58
N ALA A 404 12.52 -22.92 11.79
CA ALA A 404 11.36 -23.69 11.38
C ALA A 404 11.75 -24.77 10.33
N GLU A 405 11.41 -26.04 10.63
CA GLU A 405 11.61 -27.12 9.68
C GLU A 405 10.66 -26.99 8.47
N ASN A 406 11.13 -27.33 7.27
CA ASN A 406 10.39 -27.31 6.02
C ASN A 406 9.94 -25.92 5.52
N ILE A 407 10.48 -24.82 6.08
CA ILE A 407 10.19 -23.47 5.57
C ILE A 407 11.50 -22.80 5.16
N THR A 408 11.56 -22.34 3.93
CA THR A 408 12.61 -21.45 3.40
C THR A 408 11.99 -20.07 3.23
N VAL A 409 12.68 -19.04 3.76
CA VAL A 409 12.25 -17.65 3.60
C VAL A 409 13.21 -16.94 2.67
N SER A 410 12.70 -16.16 1.72
CA SER A 410 13.48 -15.27 0.86
C SER A 410 12.82 -13.89 0.76
N HIS A 411 13.59 -12.94 0.26
CA HIS A 411 13.18 -11.58 -0.01
C HIS A 411 13.73 -11.16 -1.37
N ILE A 412 12.98 -10.36 -2.12
CA ILE A 412 13.45 -9.76 -3.38
C ILE A 412 14.09 -8.42 -3.04
N ASP A 413 15.41 -8.33 -3.15
CA ASP A 413 16.14 -7.06 -3.03
C ASP A 413 16.21 -6.38 -4.40
N GLU A 414 15.34 -5.40 -4.64
CA GLU A 414 15.23 -4.69 -5.92
C GLU A 414 16.58 -4.12 -6.40
N LYS A 415 17.43 -3.63 -5.50
CA LYS A 415 18.73 -3.06 -5.86
C LYS A 415 19.75 -4.13 -6.24
N GLN A 416 19.68 -5.29 -5.61
CA GLN A 416 20.53 -6.43 -5.95
C GLN A 416 20.10 -7.00 -7.30
N GLU A 417 18.81 -7.24 -7.49
CA GLU A 417 18.26 -7.79 -8.74
C GLU A 417 18.56 -6.88 -9.93
N LEU A 418 18.42 -5.55 -9.74
CA LEU A 418 18.78 -4.57 -10.77
C LEU A 418 20.24 -4.68 -11.16
N ARG A 419 21.17 -4.75 -10.19
CA ARG A 419 22.60 -4.89 -10.47
C ARG A 419 22.94 -6.19 -11.20
N GLU A 420 22.32 -7.29 -10.77
CA GLU A 420 22.53 -8.60 -11.39
C GLU A 420 22.04 -8.60 -12.83
N TYR A 421 20.84 -8.06 -13.08
CA TYR A 421 20.26 -7.92 -14.41
C TYR A 421 21.15 -7.04 -15.32
N GLN A 422 21.56 -5.85 -14.84
CA GLN A 422 22.42 -4.95 -15.60
C GLN A 422 23.76 -5.61 -15.99
N ASN A 423 24.38 -6.30 -15.03
CA ASN A 423 25.66 -6.99 -15.28
C ASN A 423 25.52 -8.13 -16.31
N GLU A 424 24.43 -8.90 -16.26
CA GLU A 424 24.17 -9.97 -17.22
C GLU A 424 23.95 -9.44 -18.63
N VAL A 425 23.10 -8.40 -18.79
CA VAL A 425 22.82 -7.78 -20.08
C VAL A 425 24.07 -7.18 -20.69
N LEU A 426 24.85 -6.44 -19.90
CA LEU A 426 26.11 -5.82 -20.36
C LEU A 426 27.16 -6.87 -20.73
N ALA A 427 27.26 -7.96 -19.98
CA ALA A 427 28.19 -9.05 -20.30
C ALA A 427 27.87 -9.65 -21.68
N LYS A 428 26.59 -9.96 -21.94
CA LYS A 428 26.15 -10.48 -23.24
C LYS A 428 26.35 -9.47 -24.38
N ALA A 429 26.05 -8.20 -24.13
CA ALA A 429 26.21 -7.15 -25.12
C ALA A 429 27.69 -7.00 -25.56
N ARG A 430 28.62 -7.03 -24.60
CA ARG A 430 30.07 -6.96 -24.87
C ARG A 430 30.63 -8.13 -25.70
N GLU A 431 29.97 -9.28 -25.69
CA GLU A 431 30.38 -10.42 -26.50
C GLU A 431 30.00 -10.29 -27.98
N THR A 432 28.94 -9.55 -28.30
CA THR A 432 28.28 -9.60 -29.62
C THR A 432 28.14 -8.26 -30.33
N MET A 433 28.37 -7.14 -29.64
CA MET A 433 28.05 -5.79 -30.13
C MET A 433 29.29 -4.88 -30.16
N SER A 434 29.18 -3.78 -30.89
CA SER A 434 30.21 -2.73 -30.91
C SER A 434 30.23 -1.93 -29.60
N ASP A 435 31.35 -1.25 -29.32
CA ASP A 435 31.50 -0.40 -28.12
C ASP A 435 30.41 0.71 -28.06
N ASP A 436 30.04 1.28 -29.21
CA ASP A 436 28.98 2.30 -29.29
C ASP A 436 27.60 1.72 -28.97
N ASP A 437 27.28 0.50 -29.45
CA ASP A 437 26.03 -0.20 -29.13
C ASP A 437 25.99 -0.57 -27.63
N VAL A 438 27.13 -0.99 -27.05
CA VAL A 438 27.22 -1.29 -25.62
C VAL A 438 27.00 -0.03 -24.78
N ALA A 439 27.57 1.12 -25.18
CA ALA A 439 27.35 2.38 -24.49
C ALA A 439 25.86 2.81 -24.53
N TYR A 440 25.18 2.59 -25.65
CA TYR A 440 23.74 2.83 -25.78
C TYR A 440 22.92 1.94 -24.82
N ILE A 441 23.21 0.63 -24.76
CA ILE A 441 22.56 -0.30 -23.83
C ILE A 441 22.86 0.08 -22.38
N GLU A 442 24.09 0.44 -22.05
CA GLU A 442 24.45 0.85 -20.69
C GLU A 442 23.68 2.09 -20.24
N GLU A 443 23.44 3.05 -21.15
CA GLU A 443 22.60 4.23 -20.87
C GLU A 443 21.14 3.82 -20.65
N ASP A 444 20.57 2.97 -21.50
CA ASP A 444 19.18 2.49 -21.39
C ASP A 444 18.93 1.71 -20.09
N LEU A 445 19.89 0.89 -19.67
CA LEU A 445 19.84 0.13 -18.41
C LEU A 445 19.87 1.00 -17.13
N ARG A 446 20.20 2.28 -17.24
CA ARG A 446 20.09 3.25 -16.13
C ARG A 446 18.68 3.83 -15.99
N SER A 447 17.79 3.54 -16.94
CA SER A 447 16.42 4.03 -16.89
C SER A 447 15.67 3.44 -15.68
N PRO A 448 14.74 4.20 -15.08
CA PRO A 448 13.92 3.72 -13.95
C PRO A 448 13.14 2.43 -14.26
N CYS A 449 12.79 2.21 -15.53
CA CYS A 449 12.04 1.03 -15.97
C CYS A 449 12.82 -0.29 -15.84
N THR A 450 14.14 -0.24 -15.94
CA THR A 450 15.00 -1.44 -15.83
C THR A 450 14.87 -2.12 -14.48
N GLN A 451 14.62 -1.36 -13.41
CA GLN A 451 14.40 -1.91 -12.08
C GLN A 451 13.15 -2.81 -12.03
N GLU A 452 12.06 -2.41 -12.69
CA GLU A 452 10.83 -3.21 -12.74
C GLU A 452 11.03 -4.53 -13.47
N ILE A 453 11.77 -4.49 -14.58
CA ILE A 453 12.12 -5.68 -15.37
C ILE A 453 12.95 -6.67 -14.53
N ALA A 454 13.92 -6.18 -13.77
CA ALA A 454 14.75 -7.00 -12.90
C ALA A 454 13.94 -7.67 -11.78
N VAL A 455 13.06 -6.92 -11.11
CA VAL A 455 12.17 -7.43 -10.06
C VAL A 455 11.18 -8.46 -10.63
N PHE A 456 10.63 -8.20 -11.82
CA PHE A 456 9.73 -9.14 -12.50
C PHE A 456 10.41 -10.48 -12.81
N ARG A 457 11.65 -10.45 -13.28
CA ARG A 457 12.45 -11.64 -13.55
C ARG A 457 12.70 -12.45 -12.26
N ALA A 458 13.13 -11.79 -11.19
CA ALA A 458 13.33 -12.43 -9.89
C ALA A 458 12.04 -13.08 -9.36
N PHE A 459 10.91 -12.40 -9.53
CA PHE A 459 9.60 -12.92 -9.19
C PHE A 459 9.27 -14.21 -9.99
N ALA A 460 9.51 -14.21 -11.29
CA ALA A 460 9.28 -15.38 -12.14
C ALA A 460 10.17 -16.58 -11.72
N GLU A 461 11.42 -16.35 -11.35
CA GLU A 461 12.35 -17.38 -10.86
C GLU A 461 11.89 -17.98 -9.52
N ILE A 462 11.32 -17.15 -8.64
CA ILE A 462 10.74 -17.63 -7.37
C ILE A 462 9.51 -18.50 -7.64
N VAL A 463 8.60 -18.08 -8.51
CA VAL A 463 7.41 -18.87 -8.87
C VAL A 463 7.80 -20.20 -9.53
N ASP A 464 8.90 -20.25 -10.26
CA ASP A 464 9.37 -21.49 -10.91
C ASP A 464 9.85 -22.56 -9.91
N LYS A 465 10.24 -22.19 -8.67
CA LYS A 465 10.53 -23.13 -7.56
C LYS A 465 9.33 -24.00 -7.19
N ALA A 466 8.11 -23.61 -7.59
CA ALA A 466 6.89 -24.37 -7.37
C ALA A 466 6.89 -25.77 -8.02
N GLU A 467 7.86 -26.10 -8.86
CA GLU A 467 8.07 -27.47 -9.34
C GLU A 467 8.43 -28.44 -8.20
N ASN A 468 9.18 -27.98 -7.17
CA ASN A 468 9.75 -28.82 -6.13
C ASN A 468 9.17 -28.57 -4.73
N GLU A 469 8.55 -27.43 -4.49
CA GLU A 469 8.02 -27.00 -3.20
C GLU A 469 6.74 -26.17 -3.37
N VAL A 470 6.04 -25.87 -2.29
CA VAL A 470 4.92 -24.93 -2.35
C VAL A 470 5.45 -23.52 -2.13
N VAL A 471 5.22 -22.65 -3.09
CA VAL A 471 5.66 -21.25 -3.04
C VAL A 471 4.50 -20.39 -2.51
N ILE A 472 4.75 -19.66 -1.44
CA ILE A 472 3.80 -18.68 -0.88
C ILE A 472 4.38 -17.30 -1.05
N ILE A 473 3.62 -16.41 -1.67
CA ILE A 473 4.04 -15.06 -1.99
C ILE A 473 3.19 -14.05 -1.22
N ASP A 474 3.83 -13.38 -0.27
CA ASP A 474 3.26 -12.19 0.38
C ASP A 474 3.51 -10.99 -0.51
N THR A 475 2.43 -10.47 -1.10
CA THR A 475 2.56 -9.40 -2.09
C THR A 475 2.62 -8.02 -1.44
N ALA A 476 3.35 -7.10 -2.05
CA ALA A 476 3.22 -5.67 -1.80
C ALA A 476 1.75 -5.22 -2.02
N PRO A 477 1.33 -4.04 -1.56
CA PRO A 477 -0.02 -3.52 -1.79
C PRO A 477 -0.42 -3.56 -3.28
N THR A 478 -1.69 -3.81 -3.52
CA THR A 478 -2.37 -4.24 -4.76
C THR A 478 -1.91 -3.70 -6.13
N GLY A 479 -1.37 -2.48 -6.20
CA GLY A 479 -0.97 -1.88 -7.48
C GLY A 479 0.26 -2.55 -8.13
N HIS A 480 1.29 -2.88 -7.36
CA HIS A 480 2.54 -3.44 -7.91
C HIS A 480 2.41 -4.86 -8.45
N THR A 481 1.57 -5.71 -7.84
CA THR A 481 1.46 -7.10 -8.28
C THR A 481 0.72 -7.21 -9.61
N LEU A 482 -0.27 -6.35 -9.86
CA LEU A 482 -0.97 -6.28 -11.15
C LEU A 482 -0.07 -5.68 -12.24
N LEU A 483 0.72 -4.64 -11.91
CA LEU A 483 1.75 -4.10 -12.80
C LEU A 483 2.79 -5.16 -13.19
N LEU A 484 3.18 -6.05 -12.26
CA LEU A 484 4.05 -7.20 -12.56
C LEU A 484 3.40 -8.17 -13.56
N LEU A 485 2.08 -8.34 -13.54
CA LEU A 485 1.36 -9.18 -14.51
C LEU A 485 1.26 -8.50 -15.90
N ASP A 486 1.05 -7.20 -15.95
CA ASP A 486 1.06 -6.40 -17.18
C ASP A 486 2.47 -6.26 -17.75
N SER A 487 3.50 -6.28 -16.91
CA SER A 487 4.92 -6.23 -17.29
C SER A 487 5.36 -7.44 -18.12
N THR A 488 4.59 -8.54 -18.17
CA THR A 488 4.91 -9.71 -19.01
C THR A 488 5.03 -9.33 -20.49
N LEU A 489 4.16 -8.46 -20.98
CA LEU A 489 4.22 -7.96 -22.37
C LEU A 489 5.39 -7.00 -22.57
N SER A 490 5.63 -6.12 -21.62
CA SER A 490 6.74 -5.16 -21.65
C SER A 490 8.08 -5.88 -21.56
N TYR A 491 8.20 -6.93 -20.74
CA TYR A 491 9.38 -7.76 -20.64
C TYR A 491 9.66 -8.50 -21.96
N HIS A 492 8.65 -9.09 -22.61
CA HIS A 492 8.83 -9.73 -23.93
C HIS A 492 9.38 -8.76 -24.97
N ARG A 493 8.91 -7.52 -24.99
CA ARG A 493 9.38 -6.49 -25.90
C ARG A 493 10.83 -6.09 -25.62
N GLU A 494 11.17 -5.91 -24.34
CA GLU A 494 12.52 -5.54 -23.93
C GLU A 494 13.54 -6.64 -24.28
N VAL A 495 13.21 -7.91 -24.03
CA VAL A 495 14.05 -9.03 -24.42
C VAL A 495 14.22 -9.11 -25.94
N GLN A 496 13.19 -8.80 -26.73
CA GLN A 496 13.31 -8.73 -28.20
C GLN A 496 14.23 -7.56 -28.64
N ARG A 497 14.17 -6.42 -27.96
CA ARG A 497 15.04 -5.26 -28.20
C ARG A 497 16.51 -5.56 -27.92
N THR A 498 16.80 -6.21 -26.83
CA THR A 498 18.16 -6.57 -26.40
C THR A 498 18.70 -7.85 -27.08
N LYS A 499 17.94 -8.43 -28.05
CA LYS A 499 18.27 -9.71 -28.73
C LYS A 499 18.53 -10.85 -27.75
N GLY A 500 18.01 -10.77 -26.53
CA GLY A 500 18.09 -11.81 -25.50
C GLY A 500 17.05 -12.92 -25.70
N GLU A 501 17.27 -14.07 -25.10
CA GLU A 501 16.24 -15.11 -24.98
C GLU A 501 15.41 -14.86 -23.72
N THR A 502 14.08 -14.96 -23.83
CA THR A 502 13.19 -14.87 -22.66
C THR A 502 13.46 -16.06 -21.75
N PRO A 503 13.81 -15.87 -20.45
CA PRO A 503 14.00 -16.96 -19.53
C PRO A 503 12.79 -17.90 -19.45
N ILE A 504 13.04 -19.19 -19.29
CA ILE A 504 11.98 -20.23 -19.21
C ILE A 504 11.03 -19.94 -18.05
N SER A 505 11.55 -19.43 -16.91
CA SER A 505 10.76 -19.02 -15.75
C SER A 505 9.72 -17.96 -16.11
N VAL A 506 10.09 -16.97 -16.91
CA VAL A 506 9.19 -15.91 -17.38
C VAL A 506 8.14 -16.46 -18.35
N GLN A 507 8.54 -17.36 -19.27
CA GLN A 507 7.59 -17.98 -20.21
C GLN A 507 6.52 -18.82 -19.49
N ARG A 508 6.88 -19.46 -18.40
CA ARG A 508 5.98 -20.32 -17.60
C ARG A 508 5.13 -19.56 -16.59
N LEU A 509 5.50 -18.31 -16.24
CA LEU A 509 4.87 -17.55 -15.18
C LEU A 509 3.37 -17.39 -15.40
N LEU A 510 2.97 -16.70 -16.47
CA LEU A 510 1.57 -16.37 -16.71
C LEU A 510 0.67 -17.62 -16.93
N PRO A 511 1.08 -18.66 -17.70
CA PRO A 511 0.33 -19.90 -17.75
C PRO A 511 0.11 -20.55 -16.37
N ARG A 512 1.12 -20.54 -15.48
CA ARG A 512 1.02 -21.11 -14.13
C ARG A 512 0.10 -20.29 -13.23
N LEU A 513 0.15 -18.97 -13.33
CA LEU A 513 -0.73 -18.08 -12.57
C LEU A 513 -2.21 -18.24 -12.95
N ARG A 514 -2.49 -18.54 -14.22
CA ARG A 514 -3.85 -18.77 -14.74
C ARG A 514 -4.36 -20.19 -14.54
N ASP A 515 -3.51 -21.11 -14.13
CA ASP A 515 -3.89 -22.49 -13.86
C ASP A 515 -4.47 -22.61 -12.45
N ASP A 516 -5.79 -22.66 -12.36
CA ASP A 516 -6.55 -22.79 -11.11
C ASP A 516 -6.24 -24.08 -10.32
N LYS A 517 -5.62 -25.10 -10.96
CA LYS A 517 -5.17 -26.32 -10.29
C LYS A 517 -3.85 -26.12 -9.55
N GLN A 518 -2.99 -25.22 -10.02
CA GLN A 518 -1.68 -24.95 -9.43
C GLN A 518 -1.67 -23.74 -8.52
N THR A 519 -2.43 -22.69 -8.88
CA THR A 519 -2.38 -21.40 -8.19
C THR A 519 -3.64 -21.15 -7.37
N GLU A 520 -3.47 -20.54 -6.22
CA GLU A 520 -4.54 -19.98 -5.39
C GLU A 520 -4.20 -18.53 -5.04
N VAL A 521 -5.15 -17.63 -5.23
CA VAL A 521 -5.05 -16.26 -4.73
C VAL A 521 -5.98 -16.10 -3.54
N VAL A 522 -5.40 -15.81 -2.38
CA VAL A 522 -6.13 -15.54 -1.15
C VAL A 522 -6.25 -14.02 -0.99
N ILE A 523 -7.46 -13.49 -1.12
CA ILE A 523 -7.71 -12.06 -0.93
C ILE A 523 -7.89 -11.78 0.56
N VAL A 524 -7.03 -10.92 1.11
CA VAL A 524 -7.05 -10.52 2.53
C VAL A 524 -7.59 -9.10 2.65
N THR A 525 -8.57 -8.90 3.53
CA THR A 525 -9.20 -7.60 3.79
C THR A 525 -9.46 -7.40 5.29
N LEU A 526 -9.81 -6.18 5.67
CA LEU A 526 -10.41 -5.85 6.98
C LEU A 526 -11.92 -5.73 6.85
N PRO A 527 -12.69 -5.89 7.95
CA PRO A 527 -14.15 -5.74 7.93
C PRO A 527 -14.58 -4.27 7.89
N GLU A 528 -14.04 -3.52 6.95
CA GLU A 528 -14.25 -2.08 6.77
C GLU A 528 -14.55 -1.75 5.30
N ALA A 529 -15.25 -0.66 5.08
CA ALA A 529 -15.70 -0.25 3.76
C ALA A 529 -14.56 -0.18 2.73
N THR A 530 -13.58 0.66 2.99
CA THR A 530 -12.46 0.91 2.08
C THR A 530 -11.66 -0.34 1.73
N PRO A 531 -11.16 -1.16 2.69
CA PRO A 531 -10.47 -2.40 2.36
C PRO A 531 -11.32 -3.40 1.58
N VAL A 532 -12.64 -3.47 1.85
CA VAL A 532 -13.54 -4.38 1.13
C VAL A 532 -13.77 -3.92 -0.31
N PHE A 533 -13.99 -2.63 -0.56
CA PHE A 533 -14.14 -2.12 -1.92
C PHE A 533 -12.86 -2.31 -2.76
N GLU A 534 -11.69 -2.05 -2.18
CA GLU A 534 -10.41 -2.30 -2.85
C GLU A 534 -10.20 -3.79 -3.15
N ALA A 535 -10.56 -4.67 -2.21
CA ALA A 535 -10.48 -6.10 -2.42
C ALA A 535 -11.44 -6.58 -3.53
N MET A 536 -12.61 -5.95 -3.67
CA MET A 536 -13.55 -6.23 -4.79
C MET A 536 -12.96 -5.81 -6.14
N ARG A 537 -12.38 -4.61 -6.22
CA ARG A 537 -11.70 -4.14 -7.44
C ARG A 537 -10.54 -5.07 -7.81
N LEU A 538 -9.72 -5.46 -6.82
CA LEU A 538 -8.65 -6.43 -7.02
C LEU A 538 -9.16 -7.76 -7.62
N ARG A 539 -10.30 -8.27 -7.13
CA ARG A 539 -10.92 -9.46 -7.70
C ARG A 539 -11.30 -9.27 -9.16
N GLU A 540 -11.87 -8.11 -9.51
CA GLU A 540 -12.24 -7.79 -10.89
C GLU A 540 -11.01 -7.71 -11.80
N ASP A 541 -9.93 -7.12 -11.31
CA ASP A 541 -8.65 -7.02 -12.03
C ASP A 541 -8.03 -8.41 -12.25
N LEU A 542 -8.00 -9.26 -11.23
CA LEU A 542 -7.55 -10.65 -11.35
C LEU A 542 -8.38 -11.43 -12.37
N SER A 543 -9.71 -11.27 -12.33
CA SER A 543 -10.62 -11.91 -13.28
C SER A 543 -10.37 -11.45 -14.71
N ARG A 544 -10.12 -10.14 -14.93
CA ARG A 544 -9.72 -9.60 -16.25
C ARG A 544 -8.39 -10.17 -16.74
N ALA A 545 -7.46 -10.44 -15.83
CA ALA A 545 -6.18 -11.10 -16.14
C ALA A 545 -6.31 -12.62 -16.36
N GLY A 546 -7.50 -13.21 -16.17
CA GLY A 546 -7.76 -14.65 -16.27
C GLY A 546 -7.20 -15.43 -15.08
N ILE A 547 -7.11 -14.81 -13.91
CA ILE A 547 -6.64 -15.41 -12.66
C ILE A 547 -7.83 -15.53 -11.72
N ASP A 548 -8.16 -16.77 -11.33
CA ASP A 548 -9.24 -17.03 -10.40
C ASP A 548 -8.78 -16.94 -8.95
N ASN A 549 -9.69 -16.50 -8.08
CA ASN A 549 -9.52 -16.58 -6.64
C ASN A 549 -10.73 -17.28 -6.00
N LYS A 550 -10.47 -18.17 -5.07
CA LYS A 550 -11.53 -18.88 -4.32
C LYS A 550 -11.67 -18.35 -2.91
N TRP A 551 -10.54 -18.14 -2.22
CA TRP A 551 -10.53 -17.87 -0.80
C TRP A 551 -10.38 -16.40 -0.44
N TRP A 552 -11.17 -16.00 0.55
CA TRP A 552 -11.09 -14.67 1.17
C TRP A 552 -10.80 -14.80 2.66
N VAL A 553 -10.06 -13.84 3.20
CA VAL A 553 -9.77 -13.71 4.63
C VAL A 553 -10.15 -12.32 5.09
N VAL A 554 -11.14 -12.22 5.98
CA VAL A 554 -11.43 -11.01 6.74
C VAL A 554 -10.66 -11.08 8.04
N ASN A 555 -9.65 -10.23 8.17
CA ASN A 555 -8.72 -10.22 9.31
C ASN A 555 -9.13 -9.17 10.35
N GLN A 556 -8.70 -9.36 11.60
CA GLN A 556 -8.89 -8.42 12.72
C GLN A 556 -10.36 -8.08 13.03
N ALA A 557 -11.27 -9.03 12.88
CA ALA A 557 -12.69 -8.81 13.12
C ALA A 557 -13.03 -8.76 14.61
N LEU A 558 -13.58 -7.65 15.07
CA LEU A 558 -14.13 -7.49 16.42
C LEU A 558 -15.45 -8.24 16.59
N SER A 559 -16.21 -8.43 15.50
CA SER A 559 -17.51 -9.11 15.47
C SER A 559 -17.46 -10.59 15.85
N VAL A 560 -16.28 -11.21 15.82
CA VAL A 560 -16.02 -12.59 16.31
C VAL A 560 -15.19 -12.60 17.59
N ALA A 561 -14.73 -11.45 18.08
CA ALA A 561 -14.04 -11.29 19.35
C ALA A 561 -15.04 -11.08 20.50
N ASP A 562 -14.61 -11.37 21.75
CA ASP A 562 -15.43 -11.10 22.93
C ASP A 562 -15.10 -9.71 23.48
N THR A 563 -16.03 -8.77 23.34
CA THR A 563 -15.91 -7.42 23.92
C THR A 563 -17.25 -6.93 24.48
N SER A 564 -17.18 -6.28 25.63
CA SER A 564 -18.28 -5.52 26.23
C SER A 564 -17.98 -4.01 26.27
N ASN A 565 -16.84 -3.59 25.70
CA ASN A 565 -16.52 -2.19 25.57
C ASN A 565 -17.47 -1.53 24.55
N PRO A 566 -18.19 -0.45 24.91
CA PRO A 566 -19.25 0.13 24.05
C PRO A 566 -18.73 0.58 22.68
N MET A 567 -17.53 1.16 22.62
CA MET A 567 -16.92 1.62 21.37
C MET A 567 -16.59 0.43 20.46
N LEU A 568 -15.92 -0.60 21.01
CA LEU A 568 -15.56 -1.80 20.23
C LEU A 568 -16.79 -2.61 19.84
N ALA A 569 -17.82 -2.67 20.68
CA ALA A 569 -19.08 -3.35 20.37
C ALA A 569 -19.85 -2.65 19.23
N ALA A 570 -19.90 -1.32 19.24
CA ALA A 570 -20.51 -0.56 18.15
C ALA A 570 -19.75 -0.76 16.83
N ARG A 571 -18.42 -0.77 16.87
CA ARG A 571 -17.57 -1.07 15.71
C ARG A 571 -17.79 -2.51 15.20
N ALA A 572 -17.84 -3.50 16.10
CA ALA A 572 -18.15 -4.89 15.76
C ALA A 572 -19.51 -5.04 15.04
N LYS A 573 -20.50 -4.23 15.43
CA LYS A 573 -21.80 -4.17 14.74
C LYS A 573 -21.67 -3.60 13.32
N ALA A 574 -20.88 -2.53 13.15
CA ALA A 574 -20.65 -1.92 11.86
C ALA A 574 -19.83 -2.81 10.89
N GLU A 575 -19.02 -3.73 11.39
CA GLU A 575 -18.24 -4.70 10.59
C GLU A 575 -19.13 -5.72 9.87
N ARG A 576 -20.28 -6.08 10.44
CA ARG A 576 -21.14 -7.17 9.94
C ARG A 576 -21.55 -6.98 8.50
N THR A 577 -21.95 -5.78 8.13
CA THR A 577 -22.35 -5.45 6.75
C THR A 577 -21.22 -5.78 5.76
N TRP A 578 -19.99 -5.53 6.14
CA TRP A 578 -18.84 -5.77 5.28
C TRP A 578 -18.44 -7.24 5.23
N ILE A 579 -18.55 -7.96 6.35
CA ILE A 579 -18.32 -9.41 6.39
C ILE A 579 -19.38 -10.15 5.57
N GLU A 580 -20.65 -9.78 5.70
CA GLU A 580 -21.75 -10.35 4.91
C GLU A 580 -21.56 -10.07 3.41
N LYS A 581 -21.09 -8.88 3.04
CA LYS A 581 -20.76 -8.54 1.66
C LYS A 581 -19.64 -9.43 1.12
N VAL A 582 -18.55 -9.61 1.88
CA VAL A 582 -17.44 -10.50 1.48
C VAL A 582 -17.92 -11.95 1.41
N GLN A 583 -18.77 -12.41 2.32
CA GLN A 583 -19.32 -13.76 2.31
C GLN A 583 -20.11 -14.04 1.02
N GLN A 584 -20.93 -13.09 0.58
CA GLN A 584 -21.69 -13.21 -0.66
C GLN A 584 -20.79 -13.29 -1.90
N ILE A 585 -19.78 -12.43 -1.99
CA ILE A 585 -18.90 -12.40 -3.16
C ILE A 585 -17.88 -13.54 -3.21
N SER A 586 -17.61 -14.20 -2.08
CA SER A 586 -16.69 -15.33 -1.95
C SER A 586 -17.37 -16.70 -2.09
N ASP A 587 -18.68 -16.74 -2.37
CA ASP A 587 -19.48 -17.98 -2.39
C ASP A 587 -19.22 -18.83 -1.12
N ASP A 588 -19.30 -18.19 0.07
CA ASP A 588 -19.01 -18.78 1.38
C ASP A 588 -17.58 -19.32 1.60
N ASN A 589 -16.62 -19.01 0.72
CA ASN A 589 -15.21 -19.34 0.94
C ASN A 589 -14.50 -18.22 1.70
N LEU A 590 -15.04 -17.89 2.86
CA LEU A 590 -14.60 -16.80 3.73
C LEU A 590 -14.07 -17.35 5.05
N VAL A 591 -12.83 -16.98 5.38
CA VAL A 591 -12.24 -17.13 6.71
C VAL A 591 -12.36 -15.80 7.45
N VAL A 592 -12.82 -15.83 8.71
CA VAL A 592 -12.84 -14.64 9.57
C VAL A 592 -11.90 -14.85 10.75
N ILE A 593 -10.88 -14.00 10.82
CA ILE A 593 -9.87 -14.01 11.88
C ILE A 593 -10.23 -12.92 12.90
N PRO A 594 -10.45 -13.26 14.19
CA PRO A 594 -10.74 -12.25 15.20
C PRO A 594 -9.55 -11.31 15.43
N TRP A 595 -9.84 -10.13 15.96
CA TRP A 595 -8.82 -9.30 16.55
C TRP A 595 -8.20 -10.02 17.76
N LEU A 596 -6.88 -10.27 17.71
CA LEU A 596 -6.18 -11.09 18.68
C LEU A 596 -5.49 -10.24 19.75
N LYS A 597 -5.57 -10.66 21.00
CA LYS A 597 -4.82 -10.06 22.12
C LYS A 597 -3.30 -10.17 21.94
N ASP A 598 -2.85 -11.23 21.28
CA ASP A 598 -1.47 -11.47 20.88
C ASP A 598 -1.48 -11.94 19.43
N PRO A 599 -1.09 -11.06 18.48
CA PRO A 599 -1.12 -11.36 17.05
C PRO A 599 0.05 -12.25 16.60
N SER A 600 0.74 -12.94 17.50
CA SER A 600 1.78 -13.88 17.11
C SER A 600 1.22 -14.90 16.12
N ILE A 601 2.00 -15.23 15.09
CA ILE A 601 1.61 -16.14 14.01
C ILE A 601 1.17 -17.51 14.55
N HIS A 602 1.74 -17.94 15.69
CA HIS A 602 1.38 -19.19 16.35
C HIS A 602 -0.05 -19.19 16.92
N ASN A 603 -0.57 -18.03 17.28
CA ASN A 603 -1.92 -17.89 17.82
C ASN A 603 -2.99 -17.80 16.73
N ILE A 604 -2.64 -17.28 15.54
CA ILE A 604 -3.56 -17.20 14.39
C ILE A 604 -3.98 -18.61 13.93
N GLY A 605 -3.12 -19.62 14.04
CA GLY A 605 -3.41 -21.02 13.68
C GLY A 605 -4.06 -21.87 14.78
N ASN A 606 -4.18 -21.38 16.00
CA ASN A 606 -4.61 -22.17 17.17
C ASN A 606 -6.02 -21.83 17.70
N PHE A 607 -6.93 -21.34 16.86
CA PHE A 607 -8.33 -21.13 17.25
C PHE A 607 -8.97 -22.47 17.64
N LYS A 608 -8.98 -22.81 18.93
CA LYS A 608 -9.86 -23.82 19.47
C LYS A 608 -11.29 -23.26 19.47
N LYS A 609 -12.22 -24.10 19.03
CA LYS A 609 -13.68 -23.88 19.06
C LYS A 609 -14.16 -23.38 20.41
#